data_266ab7e319062bfe88f3a4ee7365761d
#
_entry.id   266ab7e319062bfe88f3a4ee7365761d
#
_cell.length_a   1.000
_cell.length_b   1.000
_cell.length_c   1.000
_cell.angle_alpha   90.00
_cell.angle_beta   90.00
_cell.angle_gamma   90.00
#
_symmetry.space_group_name_H-M   'P 1'
#
loop_
_entity.id
_entity.type
_entity.pdbx_description
1 polymer ?
#
loop_
_entity_poly.entity_id
_entity_poly.type
_entity_poly.pdbx_seq_one_letter_code
_entity_poly.pdbx_strand_id
1 'polypeptide(L)'
;MHITKRYGLALFIGYAGLVNFALFITICAFLGGSAGNGMIRSGHFFVGEHGKVTEVSEGAYRFNQFHEYSVFVTLPLGIAALAYANSLKKPAENYPFPADEG
;
A
#
# COMPACT_ATOMS: atom_id res chain seq x y z
N MET A 1 -10.91 -23.00 -13.38
CA MET A 1 -10.36 -22.95 -12.41
C MET A 1 -10.38 -21.89 -11.40
N HIS A 2 -11.02 -22.23 -10.31
CA HIS A 2 -11.21 -21.31 -9.22
C HIS A 2 -9.89 -20.85 -8.61
N ILE A 3 -8.96 -21.78 -8.43
CA ILE A 3 -7.68 -21.44 -7.81
C ILE A 3 -6.90 -20.50 -8.68
N THR A 4 -6.90 -20.71 -10.00
CA THR A 4 -6.17 -19.85 -10.90
C THR A 4 -6.71 -18.42 -10.86
N LYS A 5 -8.04 -18.27 -10.85
CA LYS A 5 -8.64 -16.94 -10.79
C LYS A 5 -8.36 -16.27 -9.46
N ARG A 6 -8.47 -17.01 -8.37
CA ARG A 6 -8.17 -16.45 -7.06
C ARG A 6 -6.73 -16.03 -6.95
N TYR A 7 -5.83 -16.83 -7.46
CA TYR A 7 -4.42 -16.50 -7.43
C TYR A 7 -4.13 -15.23 -8.21
N GLY A 8 -4.66 -15.14 -9.43
CA GLY A 8 -4.45 -13.95 -10.24
C GLY A 8 -5.04 -12.70 -9.63
N LEU A 9 -6.24 -12.80 -9.07
CA LEU A 9 -6.87 -11.67 -8.44
C LEU A 9 -6.09 -11.23 -7.20
N ALA A 10 -5.63 -12.19 -6.41
CA ALA A 10 -4.86 -11.88 -5.21
C ALA A 10 -3.55 -11.19 -5.58
N LEU A 11 -2.88 -11.65 -6.64
CA LEU A 11 -1.65 -10.98 -7.08
C LEU A 11 -1.94 -9.57 -7.56
N PHE A 12 -3.04 -9.37 -8.28
CA PHE A 12 -3.40 -8.04 -8.75
C PHE A 12 -3.62 -7.09 -7.57
N ILE A 13 -4.39 -7.52 -6.58
CA ILE A 13 -4.66 -6.70 -5.41
C ILE A 13 -3.37 -6.42 -4.65
N GLY A 14 -2.53 -7.43 -4.53
CA GLY A 14 -1.27 -7.29 -3.81
C GLY A 14 -0.33 -6.29 -4.46
N TYR A 15 -0.11 -6.45 -5.76
CA TYR A 15 0.80 -5.55 -6.44
C TYR A 15 0.21 -4.15 -6.59
N ALA A 16 -1.13 -4.05 -6.76
CA ALA A 16 -1.74 -2.74 -6.81
C ALA A 16 -1.51 -1.97 -5.51
N GLY A 17 -1.61 -2.65 -4.38
CA GLY A 17 -1.35 -2.02 -3.09
C GLY A 17 0.10 -1.57 -2.95
N LEU A 18 1.04 -2.40 -3.39
CA LEU A 18 2.46 -2.05 -3.32
C LEU A 18 2.77 -0.88 -4.25
N VAL A 19 2.21 -0.88 -5.45
CA VAL A 19 2.45 0.20 -6.40
C VAL A 19 1.86 1.50 -5.86
N ASN A 20 0.66 1.44 -5.28
CA ASN A 20 0.05 2.63 -4.71
C ASN A 20 0.92 3.21 -3.60
N PHE A 21 1.46 2.35 -2.75
CA PHE A 21 2.36 2.78 -1.69
C PHE A 21 3.61 3.43 -2.26
N ALA A 22 4.22 2.79 -3.27
CA ALA A 22 5.44 3.33 -3.89
C ALA A 22 5.18 4.70 -4.52
N LEU A 23 4.01 4.86 -5.17
CA LEU A 23 3.64 6.15 -5.72
C LEU A 23 3.48 7.19 -4.63
N PHE A 24 2.86 6.81 -3.51
CA PHE A 24 2.68 7.74 -2.41
C PHE A 24 4.03 8.22 -1.88
N ILE A 25 4.96 7.30 -1.65
CA ILE A 25 6.29 7.64 -1.15
C ILE A 25 7.01 8.57 -2.13
N THR A 26 6.90 8.28 -3.42
CA THR A 26 7.52 9.10 -4.44
C THR A 26 6.96 10.51 -4.45
N ILE A 27 5.64 10.64 -4.38
CA ILE A 27 5.00 11.94 -4.38
C ILE A 27 5.38 12.71 -3.12
N CYS A 28 5.42 12.04 -1.97
CA CYS A 28 5.83 12.70 -0.74
C CYS A 28 7.26 13.21 -0.83
N ALA A 29 8.14 12.48 -1.51
CA ALA A 29 9.52 12.95 -1.69
C ALA A 29 9.55 14.25 -2.48
N PHE A 30 8.70 14.38 -3.50
CA PHE A 30 8.64 15.61 -4.28
C PHE A 30 7.97 16.74 -3.51
N LEU A 31 6.96 16.46 -2.70
CA LEU A 31 6.26 17.50 -1.95
C LEU A 31 7.03 17.97 -0.73
N GLY A 32 7.89 17.14 -0.19
CA GLY A 32 8.61 17.47 1.03
C GLY A 32 8.02 16.81 2.25
N GLY A 33 7.11 15.85 2.08
CA GLY A 33 6.53 15.12 3.18
C GLY A 33 5.10 14.74 2.91
N SER A 34 4.41 14.32 3.95
CA SER A 34 3.02 13.87 3.84
C SER A 34 2.10 14.79 4.62
N ALA A 35 0.82 14.81 4.21
CA ALA A 35 -0.19 15.58 4.90
C ALA A 35 -0.39 15.08 6.32
N GLY A 36 -0.27 13.78 6.55
CA GLY A 36 -0.46 13.20 7.87
C GLY A 36 0.58 13.66 8.88
N ASN A 37 1.76 14.03 8.42
CA ASN A 37 2.81 14.56 9.27
C ASN A 37 2.91 16.07 9.17
N GLY A 38 1.97 16.71 8.48
CA GLY A 38 1.96 18.14 8.31
C GLY A 38 0.92 18.82 9.17
N MET A 39 0.50 19.99 8.73
CA MET A 39 -0.46 20.77 9.50
C MET A 39 -1.14 21.79 8.61
N ILE A 40 -2.26 22.32 9.09
CA ILE A 40 -2.92 23.47 8.49
C ILE A 40 -2.86 24.57 9.55
N ARG A 41 -2.30 25.70 9.16
CA ARG A 41 -2.18 26.82 10.10
C ARG A 41 -2.48 28.12 9.37
N SER A 42 -3.44 28.89 9.88
CA SER A 42 -3.78 30.20 9.36
C SER A 42 -4.09 30.19 7.88
N GLY A 43 -4.77 29.16 7.41
CA GLY A 43 -5.12 29.04 6.00
C GLY A 43 -4.00 28.54 5.10
N HIS A 44 -2.86 28.18 5.68
CA HIS A 44 -1.73 27.64 4.94
C HIS A 44 -1.62 26.14 5.19
N PHE A 45 -1.21 25.43 4.15
CA PHE A 45 -1.18 23.96 4.18
C PHE A 45 0.27 23.49 4.10
N PHE A 46 0.64 22.62 5.02
CA PHE A 46 2.01 22.14 5.12
C PHE A 46 2.02 20.60 5.16
N VAL A 47 2.94 20.02 4.37
CA VAL A 47 3.26 18.61 4.52
C VAL A 47 4.51 18.51 5.37
N GLY A 48 4.71 17.36 6.02
CA GLY A 48 5.82 17.22 6.95
C GLY A 48 6.59 15.94 6.78
N GLU A 49 7.87 16.00 7.11
CA GLU A 49 8.76 14.84 7.07
C GLU A 49 9.92 15.10 8.01
N HIS A 50 10.13 14.16 8.93
CA HIS A 50 11.28 14.19 9.85
C HIS A 50 11.41 15.52 10.59
N GLY A 51 10.29 16.05 11.06
CA GLY A 51 10.29 17.29 11.84
C GLY A 51 10.34 18.55 11.01
N LYS A 52 10.42 18.44 9.69
CA LYS A 52 10.39 19.60 8.81
C LYS A 52 9.05 19.69 8.15
N VAL A 53 8.59 20.92 7.90
CA VAL A 53 7.33 21.13 7.20
C VAL A 53 7.60 21.95 5.96
N THR A 54 6.83 21.69 4.91
CA THR A 54 6.94 22.38 3.64
C THR A 54 5.57 22.89 3.26
N GLU A 55 5.46 24.15 2.92
CA GLU A 55 4.17 24.69 2.50
C GLU A 55 3.86 24.25 1.09
N VAL A 56 2.60 23.81 0.87
CA VAL A 56 2.11 23.38 -0.43
C VAL A 56 0.76 24.03 -0.66
N SER A 57 0.25 23.88 -1.88
CA SER A 57 -1.09 24.36 -2.18
C SER A 57 -2.12 23.51 -1.45
N GLU A 58 -3.32 24.07 -1.28
CA GLU A 58 -4.40 23.30 -0.69
C GLU A 58 -4.69 22.05 -1.50
N GLY A 59 -4.68 22.18 -2.85
CA GLY A 59 -4.94 21.03 -3.69
C GLY A 59 -3.94 19.93 -3.49
N ALA A 60 -2.65 20.28 -3.41
CA ALA A 60 -1.61 19.28 -3.19
C ALA A 60 -1.77 18.61 -1.84
N TYR A 61 -2.08 19.40 -0.80
CA TYR A 61 -2.29 18.85 0.54
C TYR A 61 -3.46 17.89 0.55
N ARG A 62 -4.60 18.30 -0.03
CA ARG A 62 -5.79 17.47 -0.02
C ARG A 62 -5.60 16.19 -0.83
N PHE A 63 -4.93 16.31 -1.98
CA PHE A 63 -4.64 15.12 -2.78
C PHE A 63 -3.75 14.15 -2.01
N ASN A 64 -2.70 14.68 -1.38
CA ASN A 64 -1.80 13.83 -0.62
C ASN A 64 -2.52 13.17 0.55
N GLN A 65 -3.39 13.90 1.23
CA GLN A 65 -4.16 13.37 2.34
C GLN A 65 -5.06 12.23 1.88
N PHE A 66 -5.76 12.42 0.77
CA PHE A 66 -6.63 11.39 0.21
C PHE A 66 -5.81 10.17 -0.20
N HIS A 67 -4.68 10.41 -0.85
CA HIS A 67 -3.79 9.32 -1.27
C HIS A 67 -3.27 8.55 -0.06
N GLU A 68 -2.92 9.25 1.00
CA GLU A 68 -2.45 8.61 2.21
C GLU A 68 -3.50 7.69 2.80
N TYR A 69 -4.76 8.14 2.83
CA TYR A 69 -5.84 7.30 3.31
C TYR A 69 -5.98 6.04 2.45
N SER A 70 -5.83 6.19 1.13
CA SER A 70 -5.93 5.05 0.24
C SER A 70 -4.82 4.04 0.53
N VAL A 71 -3.63 4.51 0.89
CA VAL A 71 -2.52 3.63 1.24
C VAL A 71 -2.83 2.85 2.51
N PHE A 72 -3.43 3.51 3.50
CA PHE A 72 -3.80 2.82 4.74
C PHE A 72 -4.78 1.68 4.49
N VAL A 73 -5.55 1.73 3.42
CA VAL A 73 -6.47 0.66 3.07
C VAL A 73 -5.80 -0.35 2.13
N THR A 74 -5.15 0.13 1.09
CA THR A 74 -4.66 -0.76 0.04
C THR A 74 -3.38 -1.50 0.41
N LEU A 75 -2.55 -0.93 1.27
CA LEU A 75 -1.30 -1.60 1.61
C LEU A 75 -1.54 -2.83 2.49
N PRO A 76 -2.27 -2.73 3.62
CA PRO A 76 -2.55 -3.93 4.40
C PRO A 76 -3.35 -4.96 3.61
N LEU A 77 -4.32 -4.50 2.80
CA LEU A 77 -5.10 -5.41 1.98
C LEU A 77 -4.21 -6.11 0.96
N GLY A 78 -3.28 -5.36 0.36
CA GLY A 78 -2.34 -5.94 -0.59
C GLY A 78 -1.43 -6.95 0.03
N ILE A 79 -0.93 -6.68 1.23
CA ILE A 79 -0.07 -7.62 1.94
C ILE A 79 -0.85 -8.90 2.24
N ALA A 80 -2.09 -8.75 2.71
CA ALA A 80 -2.92 -9.91 3.00
C ALA A 80 -3.20 -10.71 1.73
N ALA A 81 -3.43 -10.02 0.60
CA ALA A 81 -3.69 -10.69 -0.66
C ALA A 81 -2.47 -11.46 -1.13
N LEU A 82 -1.27 -10.91 -0.97
CA LEU A 82 -0.06 -11.63 -1.35
C LEU A 82 0.17 -12.85 -0.47
N ALA A 83 -0.12 -12.74 0.81
CA ALA A 83 -0.01 -13.89 1.71
C ALA A 83 -1.00 -14.97 1.31
N TYR A 84 -2.22 -14.58 0.95
CA TYR A 84 -3.21 -15.52 0.48
C TYR A 84 -2.77 -16.20 -0.82
N ALA A 85 -2.24 -15.41 -1.76
CA ALA A 85 -1.75 -15.96 -3.02
C ALA A 85 -0.63 -16.98 -2.75
N ASN A 86 0.26 -16.64 -1.82
CA ASN A 86 1.35 -17.54 -1.48
C ASN A 86 0.82 -18.86 -0.93
N SER A 87 -0.25 -18.80 -0.13
CA SER A 87 -0.83 -20.02 0.42
C SER A 87 -1.47 -20.88 -0.65
N LEU A 88 -2.03 -20.26 -1.70
CA LEU A 88 -2.59 -21.01 -2.81
C LEU A 88 -1.50 -21.68 -3.65
N LYS A 89 -0.33 -21.10 -3.66
CA LYS A 89 0.75 -21.56 -4.51
C LYS A 89 1.50 -22.74 -3.93
N LYS A 90 1.52 -22.89 -2.61
CA LYS A 90 2.46 -23.79 -1.94
C LYS A 90 1.82 -24.94 -1.14
N PRO A 91 0.63 -25.40 -1.43
CA PRO A 91 0.04 -26.39 -0.54
C PRO A 91 0.82 -27.70 -0.50
N ALA A 92 1.26 -28.19 -1.63
CA ALA A 92 1.94 -29.48 -1.67
C ALA A 92 3.39 -29.37 -1.23
N GLU A 93 4.01 -28.26 -1.50
CA GLU A 93 5.43 -28.11 -1.21
C GLU A 93 5.71 -28.01 0.27
N ASN A 94 4.74 -27.58 1.03
CA ASN A 94 4.96 -27.32 2.44
C ASN A 94 4.59 -28.51 3.33
N TYR A 95 4.14 -29.59 2.75
CA TYR A 95 3.84 -30.76 3.54
C TYR A 95 5.13 -31.42 4.00
N PRO A 96 5.23 -31.72 5.29
CA PRO A 96 6.41 -32.44 5.76
C PRO A 96 6.45 -33.89 5.26
N PHE A 97 5.32 -34.43 4.82
CA PHE A 97 5.24 -35.75 4.29
C PHE A 97 4.80 -35.72 2.84
N PRO A 98 5.29 -36.65 2.03
CA PRO A 98 4.77 -36.78 0.68
C PRO A 98 3.29 -37.03 0.69
N ALA A 99 2.59 -36.46 -0.26
CA ALA A 99 1.14 -36.56 -0.32
C ALA A 99 0.70 -38.02 -0.47
N ASP A 100 1.53 -38.82 -1.10
CA ASP A 100 1.18 -40.21 -1.39
C ASP A 100 1.32 -41.12 -0.20
N GLU A 101 1.83 -40.62 0.90
CA GLU A 101 1.94 -41.46 2.09
C GLU A 101 0.66 -41.50 2.87
N GLY A 102 -0.25 -40.66 2.54
CA GLY A 102 -1.50 -40.62 3.26
C GLY A 102 -2.21 -41.93 3.28
#